data_a5302d0085ae5086717a7dfe00fea66e
#
_entry.id   a5302d0085ae5086717a7dfe00fea66e
#
_cell.length_a   1.000
_cell.length_b   1.000
_cell.length_c   1.000
_cell.angle_alpha   90.00
_cell.angle_beta   90.00
_cell.angle_gamma   90.00
#
_symmetry.space_group_name_H-M   'P 1'
#
loop_
_entity.id
_entity.type
_entity.pdbx_description
1 polymer ?
#
loop_
_entity_poly.entity_id
_entity_poly.type
_entity_poly.pdbx_seq_one_letter_code
_entity_poly.pdbx_strand_id
1 'polypeptide(L)'
;PALQGDLRRPAASPRRARADDEYLRTDHRICETVICVDRRMSYTAVNGILTGEMEGLQEEHAELVPLFKRMEELSGIVRERRRKRGAIDFDFPESKIFLDEKGRPLEIRPYERNTATKIIEDFMLLANETVAEDFYWQSVPFLYRTHDTPDPEKMKQLSVFINNFGYFIRMQQGEIHPKELQKLLDKIEGTPEEPLLARLTLRSMKQAKYTTECSGHFGLAARYYTHFTSPIRRYPDLQIHRIIKEAIHGELKEKRQAHYEQLLPQVAVQTSALERRAEEAERETEKLKKCEYMAKHIGETFEGVISGVSNWGFYVELPNTVEGMVHISELRDDYYIFDESRYELTGELKKKTYKLGQPVRVIVSGTDRMLRTVDFVLDRDL
;
A
#
# COMPACT_ATOMS: atom_id res chain seq x y z
N PRO A 1 -23.55 13.32 35.57
CA PRO A 1 -24.48 14.10 34.80
C PRO A 1 -23.88 14.37 33.44
N ALA A 2 -24.39 13.67 32.43
CA ALA A 2 -23.94 13.80 31.06
C ALA A 2 -24.27 15.22 30.57
N LEU A 3 -23.27 15.98 30.17
CA LEU A 3 -23.44 17.22 29.43
C LEU A 3 -23.85 16.82 27.99
N GLN A 4 -25.14 16.75 27.75
CA GLN A 4 -25.75 16.71 26.42
C GLN A 4 -25.63 18.12 25.80
N GLY A 5 -24.50 18.39 25.16
CA GLY A 5 -24.38 19.49 24.22
C GLY A 5 -24.96 19.03 22.88
N ASP A 6 -26.21 19.43 22.62
CA ASP A 6 -26.89 19.16 21.36
C ASP A 6 -26.28 20.05 20.25
N LEU A 7 -25.25 19.55 19.56
CA LEU A 7 -24.72 20.19 18.37
C LEU A 7 -25.75 20.01 17.25
N ARG A 8 -26.76 20.91 17.22
CA ARG A 8 -27.70 21.00 16.10
C ARG A 8 -26.89 21.35 14.84
N ARG A 9 -26.83 20.42 13.90
CA ARG A 9 -26.34 20.64 12.55
C ARG A 9 -27.09 21.86 11.95
N PRO A 10 -26.42 22.77 11.22
CA PRO A 10 -27.11 23.58 10.25
C PRO A 10 -27.82 22.63 9.29
N ALA A 11 -29.09 22.87 9.04
CA ALA A 11 -29.92 22.02 8.20
C ALA A 11 -29.23 21.77 6.85
N ALA A 12 -28.79 20.54 6.65
CA ALA A 12 -28.21 20.12 5.39
C ALA A 12 -29.28 20.28 4.30
N SER A 13 -28.97 21.06 3.27
CA SER A 13 -29.83 21.11 2.07
C SER A 13 -30.02 19.69 1.55
N PRO A 14 -31.25 19.31 1.13
CA PRO A 14 -31.54 17.96 0.68
C PRO A 14 -30.69 17.63 -0.55
N ARG A 15 -29.65 16.83 -0.35
CA ARG A 15 -28.86 16.26 -1.46
C ARG A 15 -29.76 15.31 -2.23
N ARG A 16 -29.83 15.49 -3.55
CA ARG A 16 -30.22 14.40 -4.44
C ARG A 16 -29.15 13.32 -4.34
N ALA A 17 -29.38 12.33 -3.46
CA ALA A 17 -28.59 11.12 -3.40
C ALA A 17 -28.63 10.45 -4.78
N ARG A 18 -27.47 10.13 -5.33
CA ARG A 18 -27.41 9.16 -6.43
C ARG A 18 -27.75 7.80 -5.83
N ALA A 19 -28.61 7.05 -6.47
CA ALA A 19 -29.17 5.80 -5.98
C ALA A 19 -28.16 4.72 -5.53
N ASP A 20 -26.88 4.87 -5.89
CA ASP A 20 -25.82 3.90 -5.58
C ASP A 20 -25.08 4.20 -4.26
N ASP A 21 -25.34 5.33 -3.61
CA ASP A 21 -24.63 5.78 -2.39
C ASP A 21 -25.42 5.53 -1.08
N GLU A 22 -26.60 4.94 -1.17
CA GLU A 22 -27.67 5.13 -0.20
C GLU A 22 -27.60 4.28 1.10
N TYR A 23 -26.77 3.23 1.19
CA TYR A 23 -27.00 2.21 2.23
C TYR A 23 -25.91 2.01 3.30
N LEU A 24 -24.70 2.59 3.19
CA LEU A 24 -23.64 2.27 4.14
C LEU A 24 -23.43 3.29 5.27
N ARG A 25 -23.81 4.54 5.06
CA ARG A 25 -23.62 5.58 6.08
C ARG A 25 -24.75 6.60 6.02
N THR A 26 -25.82 6.28 6.74
CA THR A 26 -26.96 7.19 6.88
C THR A 26 -26.71 8.23 7.96
N ASP A 27 -25.93 7.88 9.00
CA ASP A 27 -25.55 8.78 10.08
C ASP A 27 -24.19 8.37 10.69
N HIS A 28 -23.48 9.33 11.29
CA HIS A 28 -22.28 9.10 12.08
C HIS A 28 -22.15 10.16 13.16
N ARG A 29 -21.46 9.81 14.23
CA ARG A 29 -21.16 10.73 15.33
C ARG A 29 -19.69 10.64 15.69
N ILE A 30 -19.05 11.80 15.80
CA ILE A 30 -17.68 11.94 16.30
C ILE A 30 -17.78 12.49 17.73
N CYS A 31 -17.23 11.81 18.71
CA CYS A 31 -17.27 12.21 20.10
C CYS A 31 -16.01 11.77 20.86
N GLU A 32 -15.71 12.46 21.93
CA GLU A 32 -14.67 12.05 22.88
C GLU A 32 -15.26 10.97 23.80
N THR A 33 -14.53 9.87 23.98
CA THR A 33 -14.99 8.71 24.75
C THR A 33 -13.90 8.18 25.65
N VAL A 34 -14.31 7.53 26.73
CA VAL A 34 -13.46 6.67 27.55
C VAL A 34 -13.84 5.23 27.26
N ILE A 35 -12.85 4.43 26.90
CA ILE A 35 -13.05 3.01 26.59
C ILE A 35 -12.43 2.11 27.66
N CYS A 36 -13.04 0.94 27.85
CA CYS A 36 -12.47 -0.16 28.61
C CYS A 36 -12.38 -1.35 27.65
N VAL A 37 -11.19 -1.89 27.47
CA VAL A 37 -10.93 -3.00 26.54
C VAL A 37 -11.24 -4.31 27.24
N ASP A 38 -12.23 -5.05 26.77
CA ASP A 38 -12.59 -6.37 27.32
C ASP A 38 -11.57 -7.44 26.96
N ARG A 39 -11.09 -7.44 25.71
CA ARG A 39 -10.11 -8.39 25.21
C ARG A 39 -9.16 -7.74 24.22
N ARG A 40 -7.86 -8.03 24.37
CA ARG A 40 -6.83 -7.68 23.38
C ARG A 40 -6.58 -8.86 22.46
N MET A 41 -6.99 -8.74 21.21
CA MET A 41 -6.82 -9.78 20.18
C MET A 41 -5.66 -9.47 19.25
N SER A 42 -4.97 -10.51 18.77
CA SER A 42 -3.99 -10.39 17.68
C SER A 42 -4.59 -10.73 16.33
N TYR A 43 -4.01 -10.22 15.24
CA TYR A 43 -4.45 -10.57 13.89
C TYR A 43 -4.40 -12.08 13.63
N THR A 44 -3.35 -12.76 14.11
CA THR A 44 -3.20 -14.22 13.99
C THR A 44 -4.33 -14.96 14.68
N ALA A 45 -4.67 -14.58 15.93
CA ALA A 45 -5.74 -15.22 16.68
C ALA A 45 -7.11 -14.99 16.00
N VAL A 46 -7.42 -13.75 15.60
CA VAL A 46 -8.69 -13.45 14.94
C VAL A 46 -8.79 -14.16 13.58
N ASN A 47 -7.70 -14.21 12.81
CA ASN A 47 -7.68 -14.96 11.55
C ASN A 47 -7.92 -16.45 11.80
N GLY A 48 -7.22 -17.07 12.77
CA GLY A 48 -7.43 -18.47 13.12
C GLY A 48 -8.85 -18.79 13.59
N ILE A 49 -9.52 -17.85 14.27
CA ILE A 49 -10.94 -17.98 14.64
C ILE A 49 -11.84 -17.93 13.40
N LEU A 50 -11.60 -17.01 12.46
CA LEU A 50 -12.41 -16.84 11.26
C LEU A 50 -12.24 -17.99 10.27
N THR A 51 -11.01 -18.49 10.07
CA THR A 51 -10.69 -19.59 9.16
C THR A 51 -10.96 -20.97 9.77
N GLY A 52 -11.02 -21.07 11.10
CA GLY A 52 -11.14 -22.35 11.80
C GLY A 52 -9.86 -23.19 11.83
N GLU A 53 -8.72 -22.62 11.42
CA GLU A 53 -7.43 -23.32 11.34
C GLU A 53 -6.76 -23.58 12.70
N MET A 54 -7.17 -22.85 13.75
CA MET A 54 -6.61 -22.99 15.09
C MET A 54 -7.63 -23.62 16.03
N GLU A 55 -7.45 -24.90 16.31
CA GLU A 55 -8.31 -25.65 17.25
C GLU A 55 -8.37 -24.97 18.62
N GLY A 56 -9.57 -24.95 19.22
CA GLY A 56 -9.81 -24.42 20.57
C GLY A 56 -9.97 -22.90 20.66
N LEU A 57 -9.44 -22.08 19.72
CA LEU A 57 -9.58 -20.62 19.79
C LEU A 57 -11.04 -20.14 19.66
N GLN A 58 -11.86 -20.83 18.84
CA GLN A 58 -13.27 -20.49 18.70
C GLN A 58 -14.04 -20.76 20.00
N GLU A 59 -13.68 -21.81 20.72
CA GLU A 59 -14.28 -22.17 22.02
C GLU A 59 -13.83 -21.22 23.12
N GLU A 60 -12.53 -20.91 23.18
CA GLU A 60 -11.95 -19.97 24.15
C GLU A 60 -12.55 -18.56 24.02
N HIS A 61 -12.90 -18.14 22.80
CA HIS A 61 -13.42 -16.80 22.49
C HIS A 61 -14.84 -16.85 21.91
N ALA A 62 -15.66 -17.83 22.32
CA ALA A 62 -16.97 -18.08 21.73
C ALA A 62 -17.90 -16.84 21.72
N GLU A 63 -17.78 -15.98 22.75
CA GLU A 63 -18.56 -14.75 22.85
C GLU A 63 -18.19 -13.70 21.79
N LEU A 64 -16.96 -13.74 21.25
CA LEU A 64 -16.46 -12.79 20.24
C LEU A 64 -16.65 -13.28 18.81
N VAL A 65 -16.80 -14.58 18.59
CA VAL A 65 -16.95 -15.18 17.24
C VAL A 65 -18.08 -14.52 16.42
N PRO A 66 -19.30 -14.28 16.97
CA PRO A 66 -20.35 -13.60 16.21
C PRO A 66 -19.98 -12.16 15.83
N LEU A 67 -19.22 -11.46 16.68
CA LEU A 67 -18.75 -10.11 16.40
C LEU A 67 -17.75 -10.13 15.22
N PHE A 68 -16.74 -11.01 15.27
CA PHE A 68 -15.74 -11.10 14.19
C PHE A 68 -16.36 -11.47 12.83
N LYS A 69 -17.34 -12.38 12.80
CA LYS A 69 -18.07 -12.71 11.57
C LYS A 69 -18.85 -11.52 11.00
N ARG A 70 -19.48 -10.70 11.85
CA ARG A 70 -20.13 -9.46 11.41
C ARG A 70 -19.15 -8.42 10.90
N MET A 71 -17.96 -8.32 11.55
CA MET A 71 -16.91 -7.43 11.09
C MET A 71 -16.38 -7.85 9.72
N GLU A 72 -16.20 -9.16 9.51
CA GLU A 72 -15.81 -9.72 8.21
C GLU A 72 -16.83 -9.42 7.13
N GLU A 73 -18.13 -9.67 7.39
CA GLU A 73 -19.23 -9.35 6.47
C GLU A 73 -19.24 -7.86 6.11
N LEU A 74 -19.17 -6.97 7.11
CA LEU A 74 -19.15 -5.52 6.90
C LEU A 74 -17.91 -5.09 6.11
N SER A 75 -16.73 -5.65 6.43
CA SER A 75 -15.49 -5.42 5.70
C SER A 75 -15.65 -5.78 4.21
N GLY A 76 -16.26 -6.94 3.91
CA GLY A 76 -16.55 -7.36 2.54
C GLY A 76 -17.44 -6.36 1.79
N ILE A 77 -18.52 -5.88 2.44
CA ILE A 77 -19.41 -4.87 1.87
C ILE A 77 -18.70 -3.55 1.58
N VAL A 78 -17.91 -3.06 2.55
CA VAL A 78 -17.12 -1.81 2.41
C VAL A 78 -16.10 -1.93 1.29
N ARG A 79 -15.39 -3.05 1.21
CA ARG A 79 -14.38 -3.32 0.17
C ARG A 79 -14.99 -3.39 -1.21
N GLU A 80 -16.08 -4.13 -1.37
CA GLU A 80 -16.77 -4.25 -2.66
C GLU A 80 -17.27 -2.88 -3.16
N ARG A 81 -17.75 -2.03 -2.25
CA ARG A 81 -18.14 -0.66 -2.58
C ARG A 81 -16.97 0.18 -3.08
N ARG A 82 -15.81 0.10 -2.41
CA ARG A 82 -14.58 0.78 -2.86
C ARG A 82 -14.14 0.25 -4.23
N ARG A 83 -14.20 -1.06 -4.43
CA ARG A 83 -13.88 -1.71 -5.71
C ARG A 83 -14.80 -1.22 -6.83
N LYS A 84 -16.12 -1.15 -6.61
CA LYS A 84 -17.08 -0.61 -7.59
C LYS A 84 -16.80 0.85 -7.95
N ARG A 85 -16.34 1.64 -6.99
CA ARG A 85 -15.93 3.03 -7.18
C ARG A 85 -14.66 3.15 -8.03
N GLY A 86 -13.81 2.13 -8.03
CA GLY A 86 -12.56 2.05 -8.78
C GLY A 86 -11.32 2.22 -7.92
N ALA A 87 -11.40 1.95 -6.60
CA ALA A 87 -10.23 1.91 -5.74
C ALA A 87 -9.22 0.88 -6.25
N ILE A 88 -7.96 1.28 -6.34
CA ILE A 88 -6.86 0.43 -6.77
C ILE A 88 -6.26 -0.23 -5.52
N ASP A 89 -6.19 -1.55 -5.51
CA ASP A 89 -5.54 -2.31 -4.46
C ASP A 89 -4.24 -2.90 -5.04
N PHE A 90 -3.10 -2.47 -4.50
CA PHE A 90 -1.80 -3.04 -4.82
C PHE A 90 -1.44 -4.02 -3.71
N ASP A 91 -1.36 -5.29 -4.04
CA ASP A 91 -0.96 -6.34 -3.11
C ASP A 91 0.48 -6.78 -3.43
N PHE A 92 1.44 -5.95 -3.05
CA PHE A 92 2.85 -6.34 -3.14
C PHE A 92 3.25 -7.11 -1.89
N PRO A 93 4.00 -8.21 -2.06
CA PRO A 93 4.53 -8.94 -0.92
C PRO A 93 5.52 -8.05 -0.14
N GLU A 94 5.17 -7.73 1.10
CA GLU A 94 6.08 -7.07 2.03
C GLU A 94 6.96 -8.12 2.71
N SER A 95 8.17 -7.73 3.07
CA SER A 95 9.10 -8.61 3.77
C SER A 95 8.95 -8.50 5.29
N LYS A 96 8.90 -9.63 5.98
CA LYS A 96 9.01 -9.68 7.43
C LYS A 96 10.36 -10.25 7.81
N ILE A 97 11.20 -9.40 8.41
CA ILE A 97 12.56 -9.76 8.83
C ILE A 97 12.56 -10.03 10.33
N PHE A 98 12.93 -11.24 10.72
CA PHE A 98 13.09 -11.63 12.12
C PHE A 98 14.53 -11.43 12.55
N LEU A 99 14.73 -10.72 13.67
CA LEU A 99 16.03 -10.36 14.20
C LEU A 99 16.31 -11.07 15.53
N ASP A 100 17.59 -11.35 15.79
CA ASP A 100 18.05 -11.75 17.13
C ASP A 100 18.13 -10.54 18.08
N GLU A 101 18.46 -10.79 19.36
CA GLU A 101 18.63 -9.74 20.38
C GLU A 101 19.71 -8.70 20.02
N LYS A 102 20.64 -9.02 19.12
CA LYS A 102 21.71 -8.15 18.62
C LYS A 102 21.33 -7.45 17.30
N GLY A 103 20.08 -7.59 16.84
CA GLY A 103 19.61 -7.00 15.61
C GLY A 103 20.11 -7.69 14.33
N ARG A 104 20.62 -8.93 14.41
CA ARG A 104 21.08 -9.68 13.23
C ARG A 104 19.92 -10.48 12.63
N PRO A 105 19.77 -10.54 11.31
CA PRO A 105 18.69 -11.26 10.67
C PRO A 105 18.84 -12.78 10.88
N LEU A 106 17.75 -13.39 11.34
CA LEU A 106 17.60 -14.84 11.54
C LEU A 106 16.82 -15.46 10.38
N GLU A 107 15.73 -14.82 9.98
CA GLU A 107 14.82 -15.33 8.97
C GLU A 107 14.16 -14.17 8.23
N ILE A 108 13.87 -14.37 6.95
CA ILE A 108 13.09 -13.45 6.11
C ILE A 108 11.99 -14.25 5.44
N ARG A 109 10.76 -13.79 5.54
CA ARG A 109 9.60 -14.38 4.86
C ARG A 109 8.62 -13.30 4.41
N PRO A 110 7.78 -13.57 3.42
CA PRO A 110 6.71 -12.66 3.03
C PRO A 110 5.77 -12.38 4.21
N TYR A 111 5.29 -11.14 4.29
CA TYR A 111 4.21 -10.78 5.21
C TYR A 111 2.87 -11.15 4.57
N GLU A 112 2.11 -12.01 5.23
CA GLU A 112 0.81 -12.43 4.73
C GLU A 112 -0.29 -11.46 5.19
N ARG A 113 -0.96 -10.81 4.25
CA ARG A 113 -2.22 -10.09 4.49
C ARG A 113 -3.35 -11.12 4.64
N ASN A 114 -3.87 -11.25 5.84
CA ASN A 114 -4.96 -12.19 6.15
C ASN A 114 -6.31 -11.45 6.33
N THR A 115 -7.38 -12.20 6.53
CA THR A 115 -8.74 -11.66 6.70
C THR A 115 -8.82 -10.66 7.85
N ALA A 116 -8.16 -10.93 8.97
CA ALA A 116 -8.20 -10.05 10.15
C ALA A 116 -7.51 -8.70 9.89
N THR A 117 -6.39 -8.69 9.16
CA THR A 117 -5.72 -7.43 8.76
C THR A 117 -6.56 -6.62 7.79
N LYS A 118 -7.20 -7.30 6.84
CA LYS A 118 -8.09 -6.67 5.85
C LYS A 118 -9.33 -6.04 6.48
N ILE A 119 -9.91 -6.65 7.51
CA ILE A 119 -11.04 -6.08 8.27
C ILE A 119 -10.66 -4.72 8.88
N ILE A 120 -9.53 -4.67 9.57
CA ILE A 120 -9.09 -3.43 10.23
C ILE A 120 -8.74 -2.35 9.20
N GLU A 121 -8.08 -2.72 8.11
CA GLU A 121 -7.78 -1.82 6.99
C GLU A 121 -9.05 -1.17 6.42
N ASP A 122 -10.08 -1.97 6.12
CA ASP A 122 -11.34 -1.46 5.58
C ASP A 122 -12.04 -0.48 6.54
N PHE A 123 -12.02 -0.78 7.83
CA PHE A 123 -12.60 0.09 8.85
C PHE A 123 -11.80 1.37 9.04
N MET A 124 -10.46 1.29 8.99
CA MET A 124 -9.59 2.48 9.02
C MET A 124 -9.85 3.39 7.82
N LEU A 125 -9.96 2.82 6.62
CA LEU A 125 -10.27 3.58 5.40
C LEU A 125 -11.65 4.24 5.49
N LEU A 126 -12.66 3.52 5.96
CA LEU A 126 -14.01 4.07 6.17
C LEU A 126 -14.01 5.23 7.17
N ALA A 127 -13.32 5.07 8.30
CA ALA A 127 -13.18 6.13 9.31
C ALA A 127 -12.45 7.36 8.75
N ASN A 128 -11.36 7.16 8.02
CA ASN A 128 -10.59 8.23 7.39
C ASN A 128 -11.44 9.03 6.38
N GLU A 129 -12.20 8.34 5.51
CA GLU A 129 -13.12 8.97 4.55
C GLU A 129 -14.24 9.73 5.28
N THR A 130 -14.80 9.15 6.35
CA THR A 130 -15.91 9.75 7.12
C THR A 130 -15.48 11.05 7.78
N VAL A 131 -14.33 11.03 8.46
CA VAL A 131 -13.80 12.23 9.14
C VAL A 131 -13.43 13.31 8.11
N ALA A 132 -12.79 12.93 7.01
CA ALA A 132 -12.42 13.89 5.96
C ALA A 132 -13.65 14.57 5.36
N GLU A 133 -14.70 13.83 5.06
CA GLU A 133 -15.94 14.37 4.51
C GLU A 133 -16.66 15.28 5.50
N ASP A 134 -16.76 14.88 6.78
CA ASP A 134 -17.45 15.66 7.80
C ASP A 134 -16.79 17.03 8.00
N PHE A 135 -15.47 17.07 8.15
CA PHE A 135 -14.73 18.32 8.36
C PHE A 135 -14.59 19.15 7.08
N TYR A 136 -14.63 18.55 5.90
CA TYR A 136 -14.73 19.30 4.64
C TYR A 136 -16.03 20.13 4.57
N TRP A 137 -17.15 19.53 4.94
CA TRP A 137 -18.44 20.23 4.92
C TRP A 137 -18.62 21.23 6.04
N GLN A 138 -17.91 21.10 7.14
CA GLN A 138 -17.84 22.11 8.20
C GLN A 138 -17.03 23.33 7.79
N SER A 139 -16.27 23.27 6.68
CA SER A 139 -15.45 24.36 6.15
C SER A 139 -14.44 24.91 7.15
N VAL A 140 -13.86 24.03 7.96
CA VAL A 140 -12.80 24.39 8.91
C VAL A 140 -11.43 24.02 8.36
N PRO A 141 -10.35 24.72 8.76
CA PRO A 141 -8.99 24.38 8.38
C PRO A 141 -8.66 22.94 8.80
N PHE A 142 -8.21 22.14 7.85
CA PHE A 142 -7.98 20.70 8.07
C PHE A 142 -6.79 20.18 7.27
N LEU A 143 -6.28 18.98 7.61
CA LEU A 143 -5.27 18.28 6.83
C LEU A 143 -5.92 17.13 6.09
N TYR A 144 -5.63 17.03 4.80
CA TYR A 144 -6.08 15.95 3.94
C TYR A 144 -4.89 15.11 3.46
N ARG A 145 -5.15 13.85 3.16
CA ARG A 145 -4.22 12.98 2.44
C ARG A 145 -4.67 12.92 0.99
N THR A 146 -3.96 13.61 0.14
CA THR A 146 -4.31 13.73 -1.27
C THR A 146 -3.40 12.89 -2.15
N HIS A 147 -3.98 12.36 -3.21
CA HIS A 147 -3.27 11.64 -4.25
C HIS A 147 -3.77 12.15 -5.60
N ASP A 148 -2.97 12.99 -6.22
CA ASP A 148 -3.32 13.64 -7.48
C ASP A 148 -3.42 12.62 -8.63
N THR A 149 -4.14 12.98 -9.70
CA THR A 149 -4.19 12.20 -10.94
C THR A 149 -2.78 12.00 -11.51
N PRO A 150 -2.49 10.83 -12.09
CA PRO A 150 -1.20 10.56 -12.72
C PRO A 150 -0.85 11.58 -13.83
N ASP A 151 0.43 11.69 -14.10
CA ASP A 151 0.93 12.50 -15.21
C ASP A 151 0.49 11.88 -16.55
N PRO A 152 -0.16 12.63 -17.47
CA PRO A 152 -0.63 12.12 -18.74
C PRO A 152 0.47 11.49 -19.61
N GLU A 153 1.68 12.07 -19.63
CA GLU A 153 2.79 11.52 -20.41
C GLU A 153 3.29 10.20 -19.85
N LYS A 154 3.37 10.07 -18.52
CA LYS A 154 3.71 8.78 -17.87
C LYS A 154 2.65 7.71 -18.15
N MET A 155 1.36 8.09 -18.14
CA MET A 155 0.27 7.18 -18.49
C MET A 155 0.32 6.75 -19.95
N LYS A 156 0.69 7.65 -20.85
CA LYS A 156 0.90 7.33 -22.27
C LYS A 156 2.07 6.35 -22.45
N GLN A 157 3.19 6.59 -21.78
CA GLN A 157 4.34 5.67 -21.78
C GLN A 157 3.94 4.29 -21.25
N LEU A 158 3.24 4.24 -20.12
CA LEU A 158 2.69 3.00 -19.57
C LEU A 158 1.77 2.30 -20.57
N SER A 159 0.86 3.05 -21.22
CA SER A 159 -0.07 2.47 -22.21
C SER A 159 0.67 1.85 -23.40
N VAL A 160 1.69 2.54 -23.94
CA VAL A 160 2.52 1.98 -25.01
C VAL A 160 3.24 0.72 -24.55
N PHE A 161 3.78 0.73 -23.34
CA PHE A 161 4.52 -0.40 -22.80
C PHE A 161 3.63 -1.64 -22.59
N ILE A 162 2.48 -1.49 -21.92
CA ILE A 162 1.57 -2.63 -21.63
C ILE A 162 0.96 -3.22 -22.90
N ASN A 163 0.87 -2.45 -23.99
CA ASN A 163 0.41 -2.94 -25.29
C ASN A 163 1.31 -4.06 -25.85
N ASN A 164 2.61 -4.04 -25.52
CA ASN A 164 3.54 -5.11 -25.92
C ASN A 164 3.19 -6.46 -25.28
N PHE A 165 2.46 -6.45 -24.17
CA PHE A 165 1.96 -7.62 -23.45
C PHE A 165 0.48 -7.93 -23.76
N GLY A 166 -0.14 -7.18 -24.69
CA GLY A 166 -1.54 -7.36 -25.09
C GLY A 166 -2.56 -6.71 -24.16
N TYR A 167 -2.12 -5.85 -23.22
CA TYR A 167 -3.00 -5.12 -22.31
C TYR A 167 -3.27 -3.70 -22.78
N PHE A 168 -4.46 -3.17 -22.47
CA PHE A 168 -4.88 -1.86 -22.89
C PHE A 168 -5.55 -1.11 -21.75
N ILE A 169 -5.25 0.19 -21.61
CA ILE A 169 -5.94 1.14 -20.74
C ILE A 169 -6.60 2.23 -21.59
N ARG A 170 -7.77 2.69 -21.17
CA ARG A 170 -8.50 3.75 -21.85
C ARG A 170 -8.20 5.09 -21.20
N MET A 171 -7.77 6.05 -21.98
CA MET A 171 -7.57 7.44 -21.57
C MET A 171 -8.62 8.31 -22.26
N GLN A 172 -9.22 9.26 -21.53
CA GLN A 172 -10.16 10.23 -22.07
C GLN A 172 -9.55 11.62 -21.95
N GLN A 173 -9.36 12.30 -23.09
CA GLN A 173 -8.75 13.64 -23.13
C GLN A 173 -7.38 13.75 -22.42
N GLY A 174 -6.61 12.67 -22.39
CA GLY A 174 -5.32 12.61 -21.71
C GLY A 174 -5.40 12.24 -20.22
N GLU A 175 -6.58 12.14 -19.65
CA GLU A 175 -6.79 11.72 -18.27
C GLU A 175 -7.19 10.25 -18.16
N ILE A 176 -6.81 9.61 -17.07
CA ILE A 176 -7.16 8.24 -16.78
C ILE A 176 -8.05 8.18 -15.53
N HIS A 177 -9.09 7.38 -15.59
CA HIS A 177 -9.91 7.09 -14.43
C HIS A 177 -9.28 5.94 -13.61
N PRO A 178 -9.27 5.98 -12.27
CA PRO A 178 -8.68 4.92 -11.42
C PRO A 178 -9.16 3.53 -11.80
N LYS A 179 -10.43 3.39 -12.18
CA LYS A 179 -11.05 2.13 -12.60
C LYS A 179 -10.38 1.47 -13.81
N GLU A 180 -9.71 2.23 -14.66
CA GLU A 180 -8.99 1.64 -15.81
C GLU A 180 -7.69 0.96 -15.36
N LEU A 181 -7.00 1.56 -14.36
CA LEU A 181 -5.84 0.91 -13.73
C LEU A 181 -6.25 -0.29 -12.89
N GLN A 182 -7.37 -0.20 -12.17
CA GLN A 182 -7.95 -1.34 -11.45
C GLN A 182 -8.20 -2.52 -12.40
N LYS A 183 -8.88 -2.28 -13.54
CA LYS A 183 -9.13 -3.32 -14.54
C LYS A 183 -7.85 -3.91 -15.14
N LEU A 184 -6.80 -3.11 -15.27
CA LEU A 184 -5.49 -3.61 -15.70
C LEU A 184 -4.94 -4.58 -14.65
N LEU A 185 -4.92 -4.19 -13.37
CA LEU A 185 -4.43 -5.02 -12.28
C LEU A 185 -5.24 -6.30 -12.14
N ASP A 186 -6.58 -6.23 -12.21
CA ASP A 186 -7.46 -7.42 -12.19
C ASP A 186 -7.15 -8.40 -13.34
N LYS A 187 -6.66 -7.91 -14.50
CA LYS A 187 -6.35 -8.75 -15.66
C LYS A 187 -4.97 -9.39 -15.61
N ILE A 188 -4.02 -8.72 -14.95
CA ILE A 188 -2.64 -9.24 -14.84
C ILE A 188 -2.47 -10.13 -13.61
N GLU A 189 -3.43 -10.13 -12.69
CA GLU A 189 -3.39 -10.94 -11.48
C GLU A 189 -3.12 -12.41 -11.80
N GLY A 190 -2.11 -13.00 -11.16
CA GLY A 190 -1.66 -14.39 -11.37
C GLY A 190 -0.91 -14.65 -12.67
N THR A 191 -0.65 -13.64 -13.51
CA THR A 191 0.16 -13.79 -14.72
C THR A 191 1.66 -13.61 -14.42
N PRO A 192 2.56 -14.16 -15.25
CA PRO A 192 4.01 -13.95 -15.10
C PRO A 192 4.42 -12.47 -15.18
N GLU A 193 3.64 -11.64 -15.87
CA GLU A 193 3.91 -10.23 -16.09
C GLU A 193 3.41 -9.34 -14.94
N GLU A 194 2.58 -9.87 -14.04
CA GLU A 194 1.97 -9.12 -12.94
C GLU A 194 2.99 -8.30 -12.13
N PRO A 195 4.11 -8.87 -11.62
CA PRO A 195 5.04 -8.12 -10.77
C PRO A 195 5.63 -6.90 -11.46
N LEU A 196 5.91 -7.01 -12.78
CA LEU A 196 6.41 -5.89 -13.56
C LEU A 196 5.34 -4.86 -13.81
N LEU A 197 4.20 -5.27 -14.39
CA LEU A 197 3.16 -4.35 -14.84
C LEU A 197 2.52 -3.63 -13.65
N ALA A 198 2.32 -4.31 -12.52
CA ALA A 198 1.86 -3.70 -11.29
C ALA A 198 2.86 -2.66 -10.76
N ARG A 199 4.17 -2.98 -10.74
CA ARG A 199 5.24 -2.08 -10.30
C ARG A 199 5.37 -0.85 -11.22
N LEU A 200 5.28 -1.03 -12.54
CA LEU A 200 5.31 0.09 -13.50
C LEU A 200 4.06 0.96 -13.39
N THR A 201 2.90 0.35 -13.19
CA THR A 201 1.65 1.07 -12.94
C THR A 201 1.77 1.94 -11.70
N LEU A 202 2.27 1.40 -10.59
CA LEU A 202 2.51 2.16 -9.36
C LEU A 202 3.50 3.31 -9.57
N ARG A 203 4.63 3.07 -10.25
CA ARG A 203 5.65 4.10 -10.55
C ARG A 203 5.15 5.22 -11.46
N SER A 204 4.15 4.93 -12.28
CA SER A 204 3.53 5.91 -13.17
C SER A 204 2.55 6.83 -12.46
N MET A 205 2.10 6.46 -11.25
CA MET A 205 1.27 7.31 -10.40
C MET A 205 2.10 8.34 -9.65
N LYS A 206 1.44 9.40 -9.21
CA LYS A 206 2.05 10.38 -8.30
C LYS A 206 2.12 9.80 -6.89
N GLN A 207 2.98 10.37 -6.06
CA GLN A 207 3.04 10.02 -4.65
C GLN A 207 1.96 10.79 -3.88
N ALA A 208 1.29 10.14 -2.95
CA ALA A 208 0.35 10.80 -2.05
C ALA A 208 1.09 11.76 -1.09
N LYS A 209 0.42 12.85 -0.69
CA LYS A 209 0.99 13.89 0.16
C LYS A 209 -0.06 14.44 1.13
N TYR A 210 0.37 15.12 2.17
CA TYR A 210 -0.52 15.91 3.02
C TYR A 210 -0.70 17.30 2.42
N THR A 211 -1.94 17.82 2.47
CA THR A 211 -2.32 19.14 1.98
C THR A 211 -3.42 19.74 2.85
N THR A 212 -3.62 21.04 2.74
CA THR A 212 -4.78 21.72 3.33
C THR A 212 -5.97 21.80 2.36
N GLU A 213 -5.76 21.48 1.10
CA GLU A 213 -6.80 21.43 0.07
C GLU A 213 -7.24 19.99 -0.18
N CYS A 214 -8.56 19.77 -0.23
CA CYS A 214 -9.14 18.45 -0.47
C CYS A 214 -9.29 18.21 -1.97
N SER A 215 -8.23 17.73 -2.64
CA SER A 215 -8.26 17.36 -4.05
C SER A 215 -8.68 15.90 -4.32
N GLY A 216 -8.94 15.13 -3.25
CA GLY A 216 -9.28 13.71 -3.32
C GLY A 216 -8.05 12.79 -3.32
N HIS A 217 -8.32 11.48 -3.43
CA HIS A 217 -7.29 10.46 -3.44
C HIS A 217 -7.48 9.50 -4.63
N PHE A 218 -6.69 9.69 -5.68
CA PHE A 218 -6.83 8.93 -6.93
C PHE A 218 -6.79 7.42 -6.73
N GLY A 219 -5.76 6.87 -6.06
CA GLY A 219 -5.62 5.42 -5.87
C GLY A 219 -6.76 4.78 -5.08
N LEU A 220 -7.36 5.50 -4.11
CA LEU A 220 -8.53 5.03 -3.36
C LEU A 220 -9.85 5.37 -4.04
N ALA A 221 -9.82 6.09 -5.16
CA ALA A 221 -11.01 6.66 -5.80
C ALA A 221 -11.90 7.40 -4.78
N ALA A 222 -11.29 8.04 -3.77
CA ALA A 222 -11.97 8.72 -2.68
C ALA A 222 -12.02 10.22 -2.95
N ARG A 223 -13.21 10.81 -2.82
CA ARG A 223 -13.39 12.27 -2.97
C ARG A 223 -12.85 13.05 -1.77
N TYR A 224 -13.00 12.49 -0.58
CA TYR A 224 -12.55 13.05 0.69
C TYR A 224 -11.69 12.01 1.38
N TYR A 225 -10.47 12.36 1.75
CA TYR A 225 -9.61 11.44 2.46
C TYR A 225 -8.62 12.16 3.36
N THR A 226 -8.45 11.64 4.56
CA THR A 226 -7.44 12.07 5.51
C THR A 226 -6.86 10.88 6.25
N HIS A 227 -5.81 11.09 7.00
CA HIS A 227 -5.30 10.12 7.95
C HIS A 227 -5.76 10.51 9.37
N PHE A 228 -6.63 9.69 9.96
CA PHE A 228 -7.22 9.92 11.28
C PHE A 228 -6.86 8.80 12.27
N THR A 229 -6.71 7.58 11.79
CA THR A 229 -6.75 6.36 12.60
C THR A 229 -5.45 6.00 13.32
N SER A 230 -4.35 6.74 13.14
CA SER A 230 -3.05 6.39 13.72
C SER A 230 -2.31 7.58 14.37
N PRO A 231 -2.90 8.28 15.36
CA PRO A 231 -2.31 9.49 15.95
C PRO A 231 -1.05 9.23 16.79
N ILE A 232 -0.78 7.96 17.20
CA ILE A 232 0.42 7.60 17.95
C ILE A 232 1.67 7.68 17.09
N ARG A 233 1.58 7.31 15.81
CA ARG A 233 2.72 7.19 14.90
C ARG A 233 2.73 8.21 13.76
N ARG A 234 1.61 8.91 13.50
CA ARG A 234 1.52 9.91 12.44
C ARG A 234 1.09 11.27 13.01
N TYR A 235 1.95 12.25 12.86
CA TYR A 235 1.67 13.61 13.35
C TYR A 235 0.44 14.26 12.69
N PRO A 236 0.17 14.11 11.38
CA PRO A 236 -1.06 14.65 10.79
C PRO A 236 -2.32 14.14 11.46
N ASP A 237 -2.39 12.84 11.79
CA ASP A 237 -3.52 12.27 12.55
C ASP A 237 -3.67 12.97 13.91
N LEU A 238 -2.57 13.09 14.66
CA LEU A 238 -2.59 13.79 15.96
C LEU A 238 -3.06 15.24 15.82
N GLN A 239 -2.61 15.92 14.76
CA GLN A 239 -2.98 17.31 14.52
C GLN A 239 -4.48 17.46 14.23
N ILE A 240 -5.06 16.59 13.40
CA ILE A 240 -6.50 16.63 13.14
C ILE A 240 -7.33 16.21 14.36
N HIS A 241 -6.86 15.29 15.20
CA HIS A 241 -7.50 14.99 16.48
C HIS A 241 -7.61 16.23 17.39
N ARG A 242 -6.59 17.10 17.42
CA ARG A 242 -6.63 18.35 18.16
C ARG A 242 -7.71 19.30 17.60
N ILE A 243 -7.78 19.45 16.28
CA ILE A 243 -8.79 20.28 15.60
C ILE A 243 -10.20 19.73 15.89
N ILE A 244 -10.39 18.41 15.76
CA ILE A 244 -11.64 17.72 16.04
C ILE A 244 -12.09 17.98 17.49
N LYS A 245 -11.16 17.86 18.44
CA LYS A 245 -11.43 18.08 19.86
C LYS A 245 -11.87 19.53 20.13
N GLU A 246 -11.18 20.52 19.59
CA GLU A 246 -11.57 21.93 19.67
C GLU A 246 -12.94 22.19 19.03
N ALA A 247 -13.25 21.53 17.91
CA ALA A 247 -14.56 21.62 17.25
C ALA A 247 -15.69 21.05 18.12
N ILE A 248 -15.48 19.85 18.71
CA ILE A 248 -16.46 19.20 19.60
C ILE A 248 -16.75 20.07 20.84
N HIS A 249 -15.74 20.74 21.38
CA HIS A 249 -15.88 21.61 22.55
C HIS A 249 -16.36 23.02 22.20
N GLY A 250 -16.58 23.35 20.91
CA GLY A 250 -16.99 24.69 20.49
C GLY A 250 -15.89 25.75 20.63
N GLU A 251 -14.64 25.32 20.72
CA GLU A 251 -13.46 26.19 20.91
C GLU A 251 -12.82 26.60 19.55
N LEU A 252 -13.20 25.98 18.45
CA LEU A 252 -12.69 26.26 17.11
C LEU A 252 -13.33 27.52 16.50
N LYS A 253 -13.14 28.69 17.19
CA LYS A 253 -13.63 30.00 16.78
C LYS A 253 -12.68 30.65 15.74
N GLU A 254 -13.10 31.76 15.14
CA GLU A 254 -12.37 32.49 14.08
C GLU A 254 -10.86 32.65 14.36
N LYS A 255 -10.48 33.06 15.57
CA LYS A 255 -9.06 33.21 15.95
C LYS A 255 -8.30 31.87 15.88
N ARG A 256 -8.92 30.76 16.25
CA ARG A 256 -8.29 29.42 16.19
C ARG A 256 -8.25 28.93 14.77
N GLN A 257 -9.27 29.16 13.98
CA GLN A 257 -9.28 28.84 12.56
C GLN A 257 -8.17 29.60 11.83
N ALA A 258 -8.05 30.91 12.01
CA ALA A 258 -6.96 31.70 11.42
C ALA A 258 -5.56 31.22 11.84
N HIS A 259 -5.40 30.75 13.08
CA HIS A 259 -4.16 30.14 13.53
C HIS A 259 -3.86 28.84 12.73
N TYR A 260 -4.86 27.97 12.53
CA TYR A 260 -4.69 26.74 11.77
C TYR A 260 -4.48 26.99 10.28
N GLU A 261 -5.13 28.00 9.68
CA GLU A 261 -4.89 28.42 8.30
C GLU A 261 -3.43 28.79 8.05
N GLN A 262 -2.76 29.40 9.03
CA GLN A 262 -1.34 29.74 8.93
C GLN A 262 -0.41 28.55 9.24
N LEU A 263 -0.80 27.67 10.17
CA LEU A 263 0.03 26.57 10.64
C LEU A 263 0.01 25.36 9.70
N LEU A 264 -1.19 24.96 9.26
CA LEU A 264 -1.37 23.68 8.58
C LEU A 264 -0.63 23.53 7.24
N PRO A 265 -0.45 24.58 6.42
CA PRO A 265 0.36 24.46 5.19
C PRO A 265 1.80 24.03 5.49
N GLN A 266 2.41 24.58 6.54
CA GLN A 266 3.77 24.22 6.96
C GLN A 266 3.82 22.78 7.48
N VAL A 267 2.84 22.40 8.31
CA VAL A 267 2.70 21.04 8.83
C VAL A 267 2.56 20.03 7.67
N ALA A 268 1.74 20.32 6.66
CA ALA A 268 1.53 19.45 5.50
C ALA A 268 2.83 19.21 4.72
N VAL A 269 3.59 20.27 4.44
CA VAL A 269 4.87 20.18 3.72
C VAL A 269 5.89 19.39 4.54
N GLN A 270 6.05 19.74 5.82
CA GLN A 270 7.04 19.08 6.69
C GLN A 270 6.74 17.61 6.91
N THR A 271 5.48 17.26 7.19
CA THR A 271 5.09 15.87 7.44
C THR A 271 5.21 15.01 6.20
N SER A 272 4.89 15.53 5.00
CA SER A 272 5.11 14.83 3.74
C SER A 272 6.60 14.59 3.45
N ALA A 273 7.47 15.55 3.77
CA ALA A 273 8.91 15.39 3.61
C ALA A 273 9.51 14.38 4.60
N LEU A 274 9.05 14.41 5.87
CA LEU A 274 9.51 13.49 6.91
C LEU A 274 9.02 12.07 6.68
N GLU A 275 7.80 11.89 6.17
CA GLU A 275 7.27 10.59 5.77
C GLU A 275 8.16 9.94 4.70
N ARG A 276 8.45 10.65 3.60
CA ARG A 276 9.36 10.14 2.55
C ARG A 276 10.74 9.76 3.07
N ARG A 277 11.29 10.58 3.98
CA ARG A 277 12.59 10.28 4.60
C ARG A 277 12.54 9.03 5.47
N ALA A 278 11.44 8.82 6.21
CA ALA A 278 11.23 7.64 7.03
C ALA A 278 11.07 6.38 6.16
N GLU A 279 10.26 6.44 5.09
CA GLU A 279 10.09 5.35 4.12
C GLU A 279 11.41 4.98 3.44
N GLU A 280 12.23 5.97 3.08
CA GLU A 280 13.54 5.71 2.49
C GLU A 280 14.49 5.06 3.49
N ALA A 281 14.53 5.53 4.73
CA ALA A 281 15.36 4.93 5.79
C ALA A 281 14.93 3.49 6.09
N GLU A 282 13.63 3.21 6.13
CA GLU A 282 13.08 1.87 6.30
C GLU A 282 13.50 0.94 5.17
N ARG A 283 13.28 1.35 3.92
CA ARG A 283 13.69 0.61 2.73
C ARG A 283 15.19 0.31 2.70
N GLU A 284 16.03 1.30 3.03
CA GLU A 284 17.49 1.11 3.04
C GLU A 284 17.94 0.18 4.19
N THR A 285 17.24 0.23 5.32
CA THR A 285 17.48 -0.69 6.45
C THR A 285 17.05 -2.11 6.08
N GLU A 286 15.93 -2.27 5.41
CA GLU A 286 15.45 -3.56 4.91
C GLU A 286 16.44 -4.19 3.93
N LYS A 287 16.93 -3.42 2.95
CA LYS A 287 17.98 -3.88 2.01
C LYS A 287 19.24 -4.31 2.73
N LEU A 288 19.67 -3.54 3.74
CA LEU A 288 20.85 -3.89 4.55
C LEU A 288 20.63 -5.22 5.26
N LYS A 289 19.46 -5.44 5.87
CA LYS A 289 19.15 -6.67 6.58
C LYS A 289 19.03 -7.87 5.64
N LYS A 290 18.47 -7.69 4.45
CA LYS A 290 18.45 -8.72 3.39
C LYS A 290 19.88 -9.08 2.95
N CYS A 291 20.73 -8.09 2.74
CA CYS A 291 22.14 -8.29 2.42
C CYS A 291 22.91 -9.02 3.56
N GLU A 292 22.73 -8.62 4.81
CA GLU A 292 23.32 -9.29 5.99
C GLU A 292 22.82 -10.75 6.15
N TYR A 293 21.58 -11.03 5.79
CA TYR A 293 21.03 -12.39 5.78
C TYR A 293 21.69 -13.24 4.70
N MET A 294 21.73 -12.75 3.46
CA MET A 294 22.29 -13.48 2.32
C MET A 294 23.81 -13.67 2.43
N ALA A 295 24.51 -12.82 3.17
CA ALA A 295 25.95 -13.01 3.43
C ALA A 295 26.28 -14.33 4.14
N LYS A 296 25.29 -14.94 4.84
CA LYS A 296 25.43 -16.24 5.50
C LYS A 296 25.19 -17.42 4.56
N HIS A 297 24.63 -17.15 3.37
CA HIS A 297 24.18 -18.13 2.39
C HIS A 297 25.02 -18.10 1.09
N ILE A 298 26.21 -17.48 1.13
CA ILE A 298 27.12 -17.45 -0.03
C ILE A 298 27.50 -18.89 -0.41
N GLY A 299 27.34 -19.23 -1.69
CA GLY A 299 27.55 -20.57 -2.25
C GLY A 299 26.32 -21.47 -2.22
N GLU A 300 25.23 -21.07 -1.57
CA GLU A 300 23.99 -21.83 -1.58
C GLU A 300 23.16 -21.53 -2.83
N THR A 301 22.40 -22.55 -3.29
CA THR A 301 21.52 -22.47 -4.45
C THR A 301 20.09 -22.18 -4.03
N PHE A 302 19.43 -21.28 -4.75
CA PHE A 302 18.03 -20.90 -4.55
C PHE A 302 17.26 -20.96 -5.86
N GLU A 303 15.99 -21.32 -5.77
CA GLU A 303 15.02 -21.08 -6.83
C GLU A 303 14.46 -19.67 -6.72
N GLY A 304 14.30 -18.98 -7.83
CA GLY A 304 13.76 -17.63 -7.88
C GLY A 304 13.09 -17.34 -9.20
N VAL A 305 12.54 -16.15 -9.32
CA VAL A 305 11.85 -15.67 -10.51
C VAL A 305 12.50 -14.37 -10.97
N ILE A 306 12.71 -14.21 -12.27
CA ILE A 306 13.23 -12.97 -12.83
C ILE A 306 12.22 -11.85 -12.58
N SER A 307 12.57 -10.89 -11.70
CA SER A 307 11.76 -9.75 -11.27
C SER A 307 12.02 -8.46 -12.05
N GLY A 308 13.15 -8.42 -12.76
CA GLY A 308 13.54 -7.26 -13.57
C GLY A 308 14.61 -7.60 -14.58
N VAL A 309 14.61 -6.92 -15.72
CA VAL A 309 15.63 -7.07 -16.78
C VAL A 309 16.15 -5.69 -17.17
N SER A 310 17.44 -5.59 -17.40
CA SER A 310 18.11 -4.35 -17.80
C SER A 310 19.30 -4.66 -18.73
N ASN A 311 19.93 -3.62 -19.25
CA ASN A 311 21.16 -3.74 -20.04
C ASN A 311 22.38 -4.26 -19.23
N TRP A 312 22.29 -4.24 -17.89
CA TRP A 312 23.34 -4.72 -16.99
C TRP A 312 23.18 -6.19 -16.57
N GLY A 313 22.03 -6.80 -16.89
CA GLY A 313 21.67 -8.14 -16.46
C GLY A 313 20.21 -8.22 -16.03
N PHE A 314 19.91 -9.18 -15.18
CA PHE A 314 18.55 -9.33 -14.66
C PHE A 314 18.54 -9.52 -13.16
N TYR A 315 17.44 -9.07 -12.54
CA TYR A 315 17.18 -9.26 -11.13
C TYR A 315 16.38 -10.52 -10.91
N VAL A 316 16.68 -11.22 -9.83
CA VAL A 316 15.97 -12.43 -9.41
C VAL A 316 15.43 -12.21 -8.01
N GLU A 317 14.13 -12.38 -7.84
CA GLU A 317 13.46 -12.38 -6.55
C GLU A 317 13.30 -13.82 -6.06
N LEU A 318 13.74 -14.06 -4.84
CA LEU A 318 13.62 -15.35 -4.16
C LEU A 318 12.28 -15.45 -3.42
N PRO A 319 11.80 -16.65 -3.07
CA PRO A 319 10.54 -16.84 -2.32
C PRO A 319 10.48 -16.08 -0.98
N ASN A 320 11.63 -15.79 -0.38
CA ASN A 320 11.74 -15.00 0.84
C ASN A 320 11.78 -13.47 0.58
N THR A 321 11.44 -13.01 -0.65
CA THR A 321 11.42 -11.61 -1.05
C THR A 321 12.79 -10.92 -1.15
N VAL A 322 13.88 -11.66 -1.04
CA VAL A 322 15.21 -11.11 -1.32
C VAL A 322 15.39 -11.00 -2.82
N GLU A 323 15.80 -9.83 -3.29
CA GLU A 323 16.15 -9.58 -4.68
C GLU A 323 17.67 -9.45 -4.82
N GLY A 324 18.24 -10.09 -5.83
CA GLY A 324 19.65 -9.99 -6.18
C GLY A 324 19.83 -9.92 -7.70
N MET A 325 21.03 -9.58 -8.14
CA MET A 325 21.34 -9.36 -9.56
C MET A 325 22.20 -10.46 -10.12
N VAL A 326 21.85 -10.99 -11.29
CA VAL A 326 22.75 -11.74 -12.18
C VAL A 326 23.29 -10.74 -13.21
N HIS A 327 24.55 -10.36 -13.06
CA HIS A 327 25.19 -9.42 -13.98
C HIS A 327 25.41 -10.04 -15.35
N ILE A 328 25.28 -9.27 -16.42
CA ILE A 328 25.40 -9.73 -17.80
C ILE A 328 26.75 -10.40 -18.09
N SER A 329 27.83 -9.97 -17.41
CA SER A 329 29.17 -10.57 -17.55
C SER A 329 29.26 -12.01 -17.03
N GLU A 330 28.29 -12.44 -16.20
CA GLU A 330 28.22 -13.82 -15.72
C GLU A 330 27.49 -14.75 -16.74
N LEU A 331 26.84 -14.17 -17.75
CA LEU A 331 26.20 -14.89 -18.85
C LEU A 331 27.24 -15.17 -19.96
N ARG A 332 28.19 -16.08 -19.68
CA ARG A 332 29.38 -16.33 -20.53
C ARG A 332 29.12 -17.26 -21.72
N ASP A 333 27.87 -17.69 -21.91
CA ASP A 333 27.50 -18.69 -22.94
C ASP A 333 27.10 -18.06 -24.27
N ASP A 334 26.84 -16.73 -24.30
CA ASP A 334 26.48 -15.97 -25.48
C ASP A 334 26.73 -14.47 -25.24
N TYR A 335 26.61 -13.64 -26.28
CA TYR A 335 26.51 -12.20 -26.17
C TYR A 335 25.03 -11.81 -26.06
N TYR A 336 24.64 -11.17 -24.94
CA TYR A 336 23.25 -10.85 -24.66
C TYR A 336 22.96 -9.39 -24.95
N ILE A 337 21.85 -9.14 -25.67
CA ILE A 337 21.35 -7.82 -26.04
C ILE A 337 20.04 -7.60 -25.30
N PHE A 338 19.91 -6.44 -24.68
CA PHE A 338 18.68 -6.03 -24.01
C PHE A 338 17.69 -5.44 -25.01
N ASP A 339 16.50 -6.02 -25.07
CA ASP A 339 15.35 -5.46 -25.79
C ASP A 339 14.45 -4.68 -24.83
N GLU A 340 14.54 -3.35 -24.89
CA GLU A 340 13.76 -2.45 -24.04
C GLU A 340 12.25 -2.55 -24.30
N SER A 341 11.83 -2.93 -25.52
CA SER A 341 10.41 -3.02 -25.88
C SER A 341 9.74 -4.24 -25.26
N ARG A 342 10.49 -5.32 -25.07
CA ARG A 342 10.02 -6.60 -24.51
C ARG A 342 10.50 -6.87 -23.09
N TYR A 343 11.43 -6.05 -22.59
CA TYR A 343 12.09 -6.26 -21.29
C TYR A 343 12.69 -7.66 -21.17
N GLU A 344 13.48 -8.03 -22.18
CA GLU A 344 14.15 -9.33 -22.23
C GLU A 344 15.62 -9.19 -22.66
N LEU A 345 16.47 -10.08 -22.18
CA LEU A 345 17.83 -10.27 -22.68
C LEU A 345 17.83 -11.43 -23.66
N THR A 346 18.26 -11.18 -24.90
CA THR A 346 18.33 -12.21 -25.95
C THR A 346 19.77 -12.44 -26.37
N GLY A 347 20.22 -13.70 -26.33
CA GLY A 347 21.53 -14.12 -26.82
C GLY A 347 21.61 -14.00 -28.35
N GLU A 348 22.72 -13.47 -28.84
CA GLU A 348 22.92 -13.20 -30.27
C GLU A 348 23.03 -14.50 -31.09
N LEU A 349 23.77 -15.48 -30.59
CA LEU A 349 24.02 -16.74 -31.31
C LEU A 349 22.99 -17.81 -30.95
N LYS A 350 22.85 -18.14 -29.66
CA LYS A 350 22.01 -19.24 -29.18
C LYS A 350 20.53 -18.91 -29.11
N LYS A 351 20.17 -17.62 -29.26
CA LYS A 351 18.78 -17.14 -29.17
C LYS A 351 18.10 -17.45 -27.81
N LYS A 352 18.90 -17.78 -26.79
CA LYS A 352 18.39 -17.99 -25.44
C LYS A 352 17.91 -16.67 -24.89
N THR A 353 16.73 -16.66 -24.27
CA THR A 353 16.14 -15.45 -23.70
C THR A 353 15.99 -15.55 -22.20
N TYR A 354 16.19 -14.42 -21.52
CA TYR A 354 15.85 -14.21 -20.12
C TYR A 354 14.79 -13.12 -20.04
N LYS A 355 13.63 -13.44 -19.53
CA LYS A 355 12.47 -12.55 -19.47
C LYS A 355 11.80 -12.58 -18.11
N LEU A 356 11.01 -11.56 -17.86
CA LEU A 356 10.25 -11.43 -16.63
C LEU A 356 9.35 -12.64 -16.37
N GLY A 357 9.20 -12.95 -15.05
CA GLY A 357 8.40 -14.10 -14.62
C GLY A 357 9.03 -15.47 -14.89
N GLN A 358 10.20 -15.52 -15.55
CA GLN A 358 10.87 -16.79 -15.82
C GLN A 358 11.48 -17.37 -14.54
N PRO A 359 11.18 -18.63 -14.18
CA PRO A 359 11.85 -19.30 -13.08
C PRO A 359 13.31 -19.57 -13.43
N VAL A 360 14.19 -19.34 -12.46
CA VAL A 360 15.64 -19.59 -12.60
C VAL A 360 16.20 -20.12 -11.28
N ARG A 361 17.26 -20.93 -11.39
CA ARG A 361 18.07 -21.34 -10.24
C ARG A 361 19.33 -20.50 -10.20
N VAL A 362 19.61 -19.94 -9.03
CA VAL A 362 20.75 -19.05 -8.81
C VAL A 362 21.55 -19.47 -7.59
N ILE A 363 22.85 -19.20 -7.64
CA ILE A 363 23.76 -19.37 -6.52
C ILE A 363 24.14 -17.97 -6.00
N VAL A 364 24.13 -17.81 -4.70
CA VAL A 364 24.60 -16.55 -4.07
C VAL A 364 26.10 -16.43 -4.27
N SER A 365 26.55 -15.54 -5.13
CA SER A 365 27.98 -15.33 -5.42
C SER A 365 28.65 -14.34 -4.49
N GLY A 366 27.88 -13.37 -3.97
CA GLY A 366 28.40 -12.35 -3.06
C GLY A 366 27.36 -11.41 -2.52
N THR A 367 27.79 -10.58 -1.60
CA THR A 367 26.98 -9.48 -1.05
C THR A 367 27.85 -8.27 -0.80
N ASP A 368 27.36 -7.08 -1.08
CA ASP A 368 28.03 -5.82 -0.72
C ASP A 368 27.18 -5.07 0.32
N ARG A 369 27.70 -5.02 1.55
CA ARG A 369 27.03 -4.35 2.67
C ARG A 369 26.96 -2.83 2.50
N MET A 370 27.93 -2.21 1.83
CA MET A 370 27.97 -0.76 1.62
C MET A 370 26.95 -0.34 0.54
N LEU A 371 26.90 -1.11 -0.54
CA LEU A 371 25.94 -0.93 -1.62
C LEU A 371 24.58 -1.55 -1.31
N ARG A 372 24.51 -2.42 -0.30
CA ARG A 372 23.31 -3.18 0.09
C ARG A 372 22.77 -4.02 -1.05
N THR A 373 23.65 -4.66 -1.80
CA THR A 373 23.33 -5.52 -2.94
C THR A 373 23.63 -6.98 -2.65
N VAL A 374 22.91 -7.83 -3.34
CA VAL A 374 23.13 -9.28 -3.39
C VAL A 374 23.42 -9.66 -4.83
N ASP A 375 24.52 -10.38 -5.04
CA ASP A 375 24.94 -10.82 -6.35
C ASP A 375 24.67 -12.32 -6.51
N PHE A 376 24.09 -12.66 -7.63
CA PHE A 376 23.78 -14.04 -8.02
C PHE A 376 24.54 -14.45 -9.27
N VAL A 377 24.78 -15.74 -9.40
CA VAL A 377 25.17 -16.39 -10.66
C VAL A 377 24.18 -17.49 -10.98
N LEU A 378 23.99 -17.78 -12.26
CA LEU A 378 23.14 -18.90 -12.67
C LEU A 378 23.74 -20.23 -12.25
N ASP A 379 22.92 -21.10 -11.68
CA ASP A 379 23.26 -22.50 -11.51
C ASP A 379 23.26 -23.18 -12.89
N ARG A 380 24.42 -23.71 -13.30
CA ARG A 380 24.63 -24.26 -14.65
C ARG A 380 24.55 -25.80 -14.69
N ASP A 381 24.31 -26.42 -13.56
CA ASP A 381 24.29 -27.89 -13.44
C ASP A 381 22.94 -28.51 -13.84
N LEU A 382 22.23 -27.87 -14.80
CA LEU A 382 21.04 -28.41 -15.45
C LEU A 382 21.13 -28.36 -16.97
#